data_92078e78e5a8cb1d5c1d1fbd5c621fbf
#
_entry.id   92078e78e5a8cb1d5c1d1fbd5c621fbf
#
_cell.length_a   1.000
_cell.length_b   1.000
_cell.length_c   1.000
_cell.angle_alpha   90.00
_cell.angle_beta   90.00
_cell.angle_gamma   90.00
#
_symmetry.space_group_name_H-M   'P 1'
#
loop_
_entity.id
_entity.type
_entity.pdbx_description
1 polymer ?
#
loop_
_entity_poly.entity_id
_entity_poly.type
_entity_poly.pdbx_seq_one_letter_code
_entity_poly.pdbx_strand_id
1 'polypeptide(L)'
;MPLTLQNCGASSIITMSNVRNFRAVILREVDPEATSWDYLIDNLPQAKRTNADGLIKCLSLVLSDKKQEFELRFERAPSNRVTRREPLDKLLLIPFADFFLRWPAKSPDDLPRVATGRENGDYITRLLTTGVVLNRVHYHFFGHSNSQLKSRSCFMYAASKEDISAKIEAMGDFSKLKSVGKKAKRIGLLFSSADNALILPAERCEDIQDVNRDDYTFTDGCGLVSLQLARQLAQRRNIIFRNKRYLPSVFQIRYRGYKGVLTLDTTLHGKIQVQFRESMRKFKDASDLSLAVVDYSRVSPLPFFHSAWLT
;
A
#
# COMPACT_ATOMS: atom_id res chain seq x y z
N MET A 1 -22.73 4.15 16.04
CA MET A 1 -21.89 3.54 17.09
C MET A 1 -20.71 2.89 16.41
N PRO A 2 -19.46 3.09 16.87
CA PRO A 2 -18.31 2.37 16.35
C PRO A 2 -18.53 0.87 16.55
N LEU A 3 -18.08 0.06 15.60
CA LEU A 3 -18.06 -1.38 15.74
C LEU A 3 -17.12 -1.73 16.90
N THR A 4 -17.67 -2.13 18.02
CA THR A 4 -16.90 -2.58 19.15
C THR A 4 -16.79 -4.10 19.04
N LEU A 5 -15.61 -4.63 18.86
CA LEU A 5 -15.35 -6.07 18.92
C LEU A 5 -15.47 -6.64 20.34
N GLN A 6 -15.86 -5.82 21.31
CA GLN A 6 -16.12 -6.23 22.70
C GLN A 6 -17.21 -7.31 22.84
N ASN A 7 -18.08 -7.47 21.82
CA ASN A 7 -19.10 -8.52 21.84
C ASN A 7 -18.64 -9.85 21.21
N CYS A 8 -17.45 -9.86 20.63
CA CYS A 8 -16.80 -11.09 20.22
C CYS A 8 -15.98 -11.55 21.41
N GLY A 9 -16.41 -12.58 22.13
CA GLY A 9 -15.68 -13.11 23.28
C GLY A 9 -14.21 -13.35 22.96
N ALA A 10 -13.34 -13.40 23.96
CA ALA A 10 -11.88 -13.60 23.82
C ALA A 10 -11.52 -14.79 22.90
N SER A 11 -12.41 -15.77 22.77
CA SER A 11 -12.29 -16.90 21.84
C SER A 11 -12.28 -16.53 20.36
N SER A 12 -12.83 -15.37 19.97
CA SER A 12 -12.89 -14.94 18.55
C SER A 12 -11.62 -14.25 18.07
N ILE A 13 -10.78 -13.78 18.99
CA ILE A 13 -9.48 -13.14 18.68
C ILE A 13 -8.37 -14.20 18.54
N ILE A 14 -8.55 -15.34 19.21
CA ILE A 14 -7.57 -16.42 19.27
C ILE A 14 -7.96 -17.53 18.30
N THR A 15 -7.28 -17.60 17.17
CA THR A 15 -7.47 -18.67 16.19
C THR A 15 -6.43 -19.76 16.34
N MET A 16 -6.69 -20.95 15.80
CA MET A 16 -5.73 -22.06 15.82
C MET A 16 -4.38 -21.71 15.18
N SER A 17 -4.35 -20.73 14.24
CA SER A 17 -3.12 -20.30 13.59
C SER A 17 -2.24 -19.39 14.44
N ASN A 18 -2.82 -18.67 15.39
CA ASN A 18 -2.09 -17.76 16.29
C ASN A 18 -2.05 -18.22 17.74
N VAL A 19 -2.76 -19.32 18.08
CA VAL A 19 -2.77 -19.93 19.44
C VAL A 19 -1.38 -20.16 20.01
N ARG A 20 -0.40 -20.54 19.19
CA ARG A 20 0.97 -20.79 19.69
C ARG A 20 1.62 -19.52 20.25
N ASN A 21 1.34 -18.37 19.68
CA ASN A 21 1.87 -17.09 20.15
C ASN A 21 1.12 -16.58 21.38
N PHE A 22 -0.20 -16.85 21.47
CA PHE A 22 -1.04 -16.44 22.61
C PHE A 22 -1.02 -17.42 23.78
N ARG A 23 -0.79 -18.70 23.55
CA ARG A 23 -0.82 -19.72 24.60
C ARG A 23 0.15 -19.47 25.75
N ALA A 24 1.30 -18.87 25.45
CA ALA A 24 2.29 -18.48 26.48
C ALA A 24 1.81 -17.32 27.36
N VAL A 25 0.93 -16.47 26.83
CA VAL A 25 0.40 -15.27 27.51
C VAL A 25 -0.78 -15.62 28.39
N ILE A 26 -1.74 -16.40 27.87
CA ILE A 26 -2.97 -16.81 28.59
C ILE A 26 -2.66 -17.62 29.85
N LEU A 27 -1.55 -18.35 29.88
CA LEU A 27 -1.17 -19.18 30.98
C LEU A 27 -0.47 -18.43 32.12
N ARG A 28 -0.18 -17.13 32.00
CA ARG A 28 0.66 -16.41 32.97
C ARG A 28 -0.04 -15.34 33.77
N GLU A 29 -1.29 -14.89 33.46
CA GLU A 29 -1.73 -13.61 34.02
C GLU A 29 -3.19 -13.54 34.46
N VAL A 30 -3.42 -12.62 35.42
CA VAL A 30 -4.67 -12.42 36.18
C VAL A 30 -5.73 -11.64 35.37
N ASP A 31 -5.35 -10.93 34.32
CA ASP A 31 -6.25 -10.22 33.39
C ASP A 31 -5.89 -10.57 31.94
N PRO A 32 -6.54 -11.61 31.38
CA PRO A 32 -6.22 -12.09 30.03
C PRO A 32 -6.51 -11.07 28.91
N GLU A 33 -7.40 -10.10 29.11
CA GLU A 33 -7.82 -9.20 28.02
C GLU A 33 -6.85 -8.02 27.80
N ALA A 34 -6.35 -7.41 28.85
CA ALA A 34 -5.42 -6.29 28.73
C ALA A 34 -4.01 -6.77 28.35
N THR A 35 -3.55 -7.81 29.00
CA THR A 35 -2.19 -8.35 28.88
C THR A 35 -1.91 -9.04 27.54
N SER A 36 -2.89 -9.69 26.97
CA SER A 36 -2.68 -10.39 25.69
C SER A 36 -2.53 -9.44 24.50
N TRP A 37 -3.19 -8.27 24.55
CA TRP A 37 -3.03 -7.26 23.50
C TRP A 37 -1.71 -6.50 23.61
N ASP A 38 -1.37 -6.04 24.80
CA ASP A 38 -0.11 -5.35 25.06
C ASP A 38 1.08 -6.25 24.74
N TYR A 39 1.02 -7.52 25.13
CA TYR A 39 2.01 -8.51 24.73
C TYR A 39 2.07 -8.72 23.22
N LEU A 40 0.95 -8.72 22.52
CA LEU A 40 0.91 -8.84 21.06
C LEU A 40 1.55 -7.61 20.42
N ILE A 41 1.29 -6.42 20.94
CA ILE A 41 1.87 -5.17 20.45
C ILE A 41 3.38 -5.11 20.77
N ASP A 42 3.78 -5.47 21.97
CA ASP A 42 5.19 -5.44 22.43
C ASP A 42 6.04 -6.52 21.72
N ASN A 43 5.42 -7.66 21.43
CA ASN A 43 6.04 -8.75 20.68
C ASN A 43 5.70 -8.75 19.18
N LEU A 44 4.95 -7.72 18.73
CA LEU A 44 5.02 -7.35 17.32
C LEU A 44 6.51 -7.25 17.00
N PRO A 45 7.08 -8.16 16.16
CA PRO A 45 8.48 -8.04 15.84
C PRO A 45 8.68 -6.58 15.50
N GLN A 46 9.56 -5.88 16.24
CA GLN A 46 10.16 -4.62 15.78
C GLN A 46 10.79 -5.01 14.45
N ALA A 47 9.94 -5.13 13.48
CA ALA A 47 10.25 -5.74 12.23
C ALA A 47 11.38 -4.88 11.70
N LYS A 48 12.54 -5.45 11.53
CA LYS A 48 13.44 -4.98 10.50
C LYS A 48 12.51 -4.61 9.37
N ARG A 49 12.27 -3.31 9.20
CA ARG A 49 11.11 -2.71 8.50
C ARG A 49 10.85 -3.28 7.11
N THR A 50 11.80 -4.06 6.58
CA THR A 50 11.67 -4.79 5.32
C THR A 50 12.50 -6.07 5.42
N ASN A 51 11.89 -7.20 5.17
CA ASN A 51 12.64 -8.38 4.78
C ASN A 51 13.34 -8.10 3.44
N ALA A 52 14.32 -8.93 3.08
CA ALA A 52 15.06 -8.84 1.81
C ALA A 52 14.15 -8.76 0.56
N ASP A 53 12.90 -9.17 0.68
CA ASP A 53 11.85 -9.25 -0.36
C ASP A 53 10.97 -7.97 -0.45
N GLY A 54 11.26 -6.91 0.33
CA GLY A 54 10.43 -5.70 0.32
C GLY A 54 9.06 -5.86 0.98
N LEU A 55 8.83 -6.95 1.70
CA LEU A 55 7.59 -7.22 2.42
C LEU A 55 7.71 -6.78 3.88
N ILE A 56 6.62 -6.26 4.41
CA ILE A 56 6.44 -5.97 5.83
C ILE A 56 5.46 -6.95 6.45
N LYS A 57 5.64 -7.24 7.73
CA LYS A 57 4.66 -7.97 8.52
C LYS A 57 3.75 -6.95 9.19
N CYS A 58 2.47 -6.95 8.86
CA CYS A 58 1.49 -6.04 9.45
C CYS A 58 0.36 -6.81 10.12
N LEU A 59 -0.26 -6.18 11.12
CA LEU A 59 -1.46 -6.68 11.75
C LEU A 59 -2.62 -6.57 10.75
N SER A 60 -3.40 -7.61 10.61
CA SER A 60 -4.53 -7.68 9.70
C SER A 60 -5.78 -8.17 10.42
N LEU A 61 -6.89 -7.43 10.23
CA LEU A 61 -8.21 -7.83 10.69
C LEU A 61 -8.97 -8.41 9.51
N VAL A 62 -9.18 -9.71 9.54
CA VAL A 62 -9.83 -10.46 8.47
C VAL A 62 -11.19 -10.95 8.95
N LEU A 63 -12.25 -10.74 8.18
CA LEU A 63 -13.51 -11.40 8.45
C LEU A 63 -13.45 -12.84 7.93
N SER A 64 -13.56 -13.79 8.85
CA SER A 64 -13.60 -15.21 8.50
C SER A 64 -14.95 -15.56 7.89
N ASP A 65 -14.95 -15.99 6.64
CA ASP A 65 -16.14 -16.43 5.91
C ASP A 65 -16.81 -17.65 6.58
N LYS A 66 -15.99 -18.56 7.10
CA LYS A 66 -16.49 -19.83 7.69
C LYS A 66 -17.13 -19.66 9.07
N LYS A 67 -16.67 -18.70 9.86
CA LYS A 67 -17.07 -18.55 11.28
C LYS A 67 -17.87 -17.30 11.57
N GLN A 68 -18.00 -16.35 10.62
CA GLN A 68 -18.62 -15.01 10.79
C GLN A 68 -17.94 -14.18 11.90
N GLU A 69 -16.69 -14.47 12.18
CA GLU A 69 -15.89 -13.85 13.21
C GLU A 69 -14.77 -13.03 12.58
N PHE A 70 -14.42 -11.93 13.23
CA PHE A 70 -13.21 -11.20 12.88
C PHE A 70 -12.00 -11.93 13.45
N GLU A 71 -11.06 -12.21 12.57
CA GLU A 71 -9.81 -12.88 12.90
C GLU A 71 -8.66 -11.87 12.83
N LEU A 72 -7.93 -11.73 13.92
CA LEU A 72 -6.73 -10.92 13.97
C LEU A 72 -5.51 -11.80 13.66
N ARG A 73 -4.76 -11.44 12.61
CA ARG A 73 -3.58 -12.20 12.22
C ARG A 73 -2.49 -11.30 11.66
N PHE A 74 -1.28 -11.82 11.60
CA PHE A 74 -0.20 -11.13 10.89
C PHE A 74 -0.15 -11.56 9.44
N GLU A 75 -0.17 -10.58 8.54
CA GLU A 75 -0.02 -10.79 7.10
C GLU A 75 1.23 -10.11 6.58
N ARG A 76 1.78 -10.66 5.49
CA ARG A 76 2.84 -9.99 4.74
C ARG A 76 2.21 -9.09 3.69
N ALA A 77 2.57 -7.83 3.71
CA ALA A 77 2.13 -6.85 2.73
C ALA A 77 3.34 -6.14 2.10
N PRO A 78 3.25 -5.72 0.82
CA PRO A 78 4.30 -4.94 0.20
C PRO A 78 4.53 -3.62 0.95
N SER A 79 5.79 -3.28 1.18
CA SER A 79 6.17 -2.00 1.76
C SER A 79 5.75 -0.84 0.87
N ASN A 80 5.34 0.26 1.49
CA ASN A 80 4.98 1.49 0.80
C ASN A 80 5.50 2.71 1.59
N ARG A 81 5.25 3.93 1.10
CA ARG A 81 5.74 5.15 1.77
C ARG A 81 5.17 5.29 3.17
N VAL A 82 3.89 5.00 3.38
CA VAL A 82 3.23 5.09 4.68
C VAL A 82 3.83 4.09 5.66
N THR A 83 3.93 2.83 5.28
CA THR A 83 4.45 1.77 6.16
C THR A 83 5.94 1.92 6.49
N ARG A 84 6.69 2.72 5.72
CA ARG A 84 8.07 3.08 6.05
C ARG A 84 8.20 4.22 7.04
N ARG A 85 7.20 5.09 7.12
CA ARG A 85 7.21 6.30 7.97
C ARG A 85 6.47 6.09 9.29
N GLU A 86 5.36 5.36 9.24
CA GLU A 86 4.48 5.19 10.38
C GLU A 86 4.84 3.94 11.18
N PRO A 87 4.65 3.96 12.51
CA PRO A 87 4.79 2.78 13.34
C PRO A 87 3.84 1.66 12.90
N LEU A 88 4.37 0.43 12.75
CA LEU A 88 3.59 -0.70 12.25
C LEU A 88 2.55 -1.19 13.27
N ASP A 89 2.78 -0.99 14.56
CA ASP A 89 1.85 -1.27 15.67
C ASP A 89 0.57 -0.42 15.62
N LYS A 90 0.64 0.77 14.98
CA LYS A 90 -0.51 1.65 14.77
C LYS A 90 -1.26 1.37 13.46
N LEU A 91 -0.73 0.52 12.60
CA LEU A 91 -1.33 0.17 11.30
C LEU A 91 -2.14 -1.12 11.40
N LEU A 92 -3.35 -1.10 10.85
CA LEU A 92 -4.22 -2.25 10.72
C LEU A 92 -4.62 -2.42 9.27
N LEU A 93 -4.30 -3.55 8.66
CA LEU A 93 -4.74 -3.91 7.31
C LEU A 93 -6.10 -4.60 7.39
N ILE A 94 -7.06 -4.15 6.58
CA ILE A 94 -8.38 -4.80 6.49
C ILE A 94 -8.62 -5.24 5.05
N PRO A 95 -8.53 -6.54 4.75
CA PRO A 95 -8.99 -7.10 3.49
C PRO A 95 -10.49 -7.40 3.54
N PHE A 96 -11.21 -7.01 2.47
CA PHE A 96 -12.64 -7.26 2.29
C PHE A 96 -12.93 -8.22 1.14
N ALA A 97 -11.91 -8.89 0.58
CA ALA A 97 -12.03 -9.62 -0.67
C ALA A 97 -13.15 -10.68 -0.63
N ASP A 98 -13.22 -11.40 0.47
CA ASP A 98 -14.15 -12.51 0.68
C ASP A 98 -15.18 -12.19 1.78
N PHE A 99 -15.54 -10.90 1.89
CA PHE A 99 -16.46 -10.43 2.89
C PHE A 99 -17.91 -10.72 2.47
N PHE A 100 -18.55 -11.66 3.16
CA PHE A 100 -19.98 -11.93 3.07
C PHE A 100 -20.58 -11.87 4.48
N LEU A 101 -21.27 -10.77 4.77
CA LEU A 101 -21.99 -10.62 6.02
C LEU A 101 -23.18 -11.59 6.03
N ARG A 102 -23.30 -12.39 7.10
CA ARG A 102 -24.46 -13.21 7.36
C ARG A 102 -25.20 -12.66 8.58
N TRP A 103 -26.49 -12.55 8.44
CA TRP A 103 -27.35 -12.16 9.56
C TRP A 103 -27.69 -13.42 10.35
N PRO A 104 -27.66 -13.39 11.70
CA PRO A 104 -28.09 -14.51 12.52
C PRO A 104 -29.57 -14.85 12.23
N ALA A 105 -29.94 -16.08 12.46
CA ALA A 105 -31.32 -16.50 12.42
C ALA A 105 -32.15 -15.66 13.41
N LYS A 106 -33.36 -15.27 13.01
CA LYS A 106 -34.27 -14.48 13.88
C LYS A 106 -34.98 -15.37 14.88
N SER A 107 -35.12 -16.65 14.55
CA SER A 107 -35.70 -17.70 15.40
C SER A 107 -34.86 -18.98 15.29
N PRO A 108 -35.01 -19.95 16.21
CA PRO A 108 -34.33 -21.23 16.13
C PRO A 108 -34.60 -22.04 14.86
N ASP A 109 -35.77 -21.80 14.24
CA ASP A 109 -36.19 -22.51 13.02
C ASP A 109 -35.74 -21.81 11.73
N ASP A 110 -35.18 -20.61 11.83
CA ASP A 110 -34.70 -19.87 10.67
C ASP A 110 -33.24 -20.21 10.36
N LEU A 111 -32.90 -20.21 9.07
CA LEU A 111 -31.52 -20.29 8.64
C LEU A 111 -30.86 -18.89 8.64
N PRO A 112 -29.55 -18.80 8.98
CA PRO A 112 -28.79 -17.57 8.81
C PRO A 112 -28.86 -17.07 7.36
N ARG A 113 -29.23 -15.80 7.18
CA ARG A 113 -29.40 -15.19 5.87
C ARG A 113 -28.10 -14.49 5.41
N VAL A 114 -27.68 -14.76 4.20
CA VAL A 114 -26.57 -14.01 3.57
C VAL A 114 -27.07 -12.58 3.28
N ALA A 115 -26.29 -11.58 3.64
CA ALA A 115 -26.58 -10.19 3.36
C ALA A 115 -26.56 -9.92 1.85
N THR A 116 -27.43 -9.02 1.41
CA THR A 116 -27.42 -8.52 0.04
C THR A 116 -26.17 -7.70 -0.24
N GLY A 117 -25.85 -7.47 -1.52
CA GLY A 117 -24.74 -6.61 -1.91
C GLY A 117 -24.85 -5.19 -1.34
N ARG A 118 -26.08 -4.65 -1.22
CA ARG A 118 -26.34 -3.35 -0.60
C ARG A 118 -26.02 -3.36 0.89
N GLU A 119 -26.51 -4.34 1.63
CA GLU A 119 -26.24 -4.47 3.08
C GLU A 119 -24.74 -4.64 3.37
N ASN A 120 -24.01 -5.41 2.54
CA ASN A 120 -22.57 -5.51 2.62
C ASN A 120 -21.87 -4.18 2.35
N GLY A 121 -22.31 -3.44 1.32
CA GLY A 121 -21.80 -2.11 1.00
C GLY A 121 -22.04 -1.10 2.12
N ASP A 122 -23.24 -1.07 2.70
CA ASP A 122 -23.59 -0.19 3.83
C ASP A 122 -22.75 -0.53 5.07
N TYR A 123 -22.50 -1.82 5.32
CA TYR A 123 -21.66 -2.25 6.44
C TYR A 123 -20.20 -1.79 6.24
N ILE A 124 -19.60 -2.03 5.05
CA ILE A 124 -18.24 -1.59 4.74
C ILE A 124 -18.14 -0.06 4.81
N THR A 125 -19.12 0.67 4.26
CA THR A 125 -19.14 2.13 4.32
C THR A 125 -19.16 2.62 5.75
N ARG A 126 -19.99 2.04 6.61
CA ARG A 126 -20.01 2.36 8.04
C ARG A 126 -18.67 2.08 8.70
N LEU A 127 -18.05 0.91 8.44
CA LEU A 127 -16.74 0.56 8.99
C LEU A 127 -15.67 1.57 8.56
N LEU A 128 -15.63 1.98 7.30
CA LEU A 128 -14.69 2.97 6.79
C LEU A 128 -14.93 4.37 7.36
N THR A 129 -16.18 4.74 7.63
CA THR A 129 -16.53 6.08 8.14
C THR A 129 -16.40 6.20 9.65
N THR A 130 -16.80 5.17 10.40
CA THR A 130 -16.77 5.19 11.87
C THR A 130 -15.48 4.64 12.45
N GLY A 131 -14.78 3.79 11.70
CA GLY A 131 -13.59 3.09 12.16
C GLY A 131 -13.90 1.78 12.88
N VAL A 132 -12.86 1.18 13.44
CA VAL A 132 -12.89 -0.09 14.17
C VAL A 132 -12.26 0.11 15.53
N VAL A 133 -12.90 -0.39 16.58
CA VAL A 133 -12.32 -0.42 17.93
C VAL A 133 -11.82 -1.84 18.22
N LEU A 134 -10.52 -1.96 18.47
CA LEU A 134 -9.87 -3.18 18.90
C LEU A 134 -9.22 -2.91 20.25
N ASN A 135 -9.57 -3.68 21.26
CA ASN A 135 -9.00 -3.54 22.60
C ASN A 135 -8.86 -2.07 23.07
N ARG A 136 -9.98 -1.33 23.05
CA ARG A 136 -10.08 0.10 23.41
C ARG A 136 -9.30 1.06 22.49
N VAL A 137 -8.55 0.56 21.50
CA VAL A 137 -7.86 1.39 20.51
C VAL A 137 -8.76 1.61 19.30
N HIS A 138 -8.98 2.87 18.95
CA HIS A 138 -9.82 3.23 17.82
C HIS A 138 -8.95 3.43 16.56
N TYR A 139 -9.19 2.60 15.56
CA TYR A 139 -8.54 2.68 14.24
C TYR A 139 -9.49 3.36 13.25
N HIS A 140 -9.05 4.45 12.65
CA HIS A 140 -9.78 5.13 11.60
C HIS A 140 -9.20 4.84 10.22
N PHE A 141 -10.00 5.04 9.19
CA PHE A 141 -9.54 4.86 7.81
C PHE A 141 -8.36 5.78 7.49
N PHE A 142 -7.26 5.17 7.05
CA PHE A 142 -6.04 5.89 6.68
C PHE A 142 -5.93 6.04 5.16
N GLY A 143 -6.12 4.95 4.42
CA GLY A 143 -6.07 4.99 2.97
C GLY A 143 -5.82 3.65 2.30
N HIS A 144 -5.76 3.69 0.99
CA HIS A 144 -5.48 2.53 0.14
C HIS A 144 -4.78 2.93 -1.15
N SER A 145 -4.02 2.03 -1.76
CA SER A 145 -3.53 2.16 -3.12
C SER A 145 -4.60 1.73 -4.14
N ASN A 146 -4.37 2.03 -5.43
CA ASN A 146 -5.25 1.51 -6.49
C ASN A 146 -5.27 -0.03 -6.55
N SER A 147 -4.14 -0.68 -6.25
CA SER A 147 -4.08 -2.15 -6.18
C SER A 147 -4.89 -2.68 -5.02
N GLN A 148 -4.80 -2.04 -3.84
CA GLN A 148 -5.61 -2.39 -2.69
C GLN A 148 -7.10 -2.16 -2.94
N LEU A 149 -7.49 -1.10 -3.65
CA LEU A 149 -8.89 -0.89 -4.04
C LEU A 149 -9.41 -2.04 -4.90
N LYS A 150 -8.59 -2.52 -5.86
CA LYS A 150 -8.93 -3.68 -6.70
C LYS A 150 -9.03 -4.98 -5.88
N SER A 151 -8.12 -5.19 -4.93
CA SER A 151 -8.14 -6.33 -4.01
C SER A 151 -9.08 -6.15 -2.82
N ARG A 152 -9.87 -5.05 -2.79
CA ARG A 152 -10.80 -4.72 -1.70
C ARG A 152 -10.12 -4.75 -0.34
N SER A 153 -9.04 -3.98 -0.17
CA SER A 153 -8.34 -3.84 1.09
C SER A 153 -7.96 -2.39 1.37
N CYS A 154 -7.77 -2.04 2.64
CA CYS A 154 -7.31 -0.71 3.04
C CYS A 154 -6.47 -0.77 4.31
N PHE A 155 -5.76 0.31 4.60
CA PHE A 155 -5.13 0.55 5.89
C PHE A 155 -6.00 1.43 6.77
N MET A 156 -6.13 1.02 8.03
CA MET A 156 -6.62 1.83 9.13
C MET A 156 -5.44 2.24 10.01
N TYR A 157 -5.61 3.29 10.81
CA TYR A 157 -4.57 3.82 11.69
C TYR A 157 -5.11 4.19 13.05
N ALA A 158 -4.35 3.86 14.11
CA ALA A 158 -4.68 4.16 15.49
C ALA A 158 -4.36 5.63 15.82
N ALA A 159 -5.23 6.55 15.40
CA ALA A 159 -5.17 7.98 15.70
C ALA A 159 -6.53 8.63 15.44
N SER A 160 -6.69 9.90 15.82
CA SER A 160 -7.86 10.70 15.47
C SER A 160 -7.92 10.95 13.94
N LYS A 161 -9.08 11.32 13.42
CA LYS A 161 -9.24 11.68 12.01
C LYS A 161 -8.45 12.93 11.64
N GLU A 162 -8.33 13.85 12.58
CA GLU A 162 -7.58 15.10 12.46
C GLU A 162 -6.07 14.80 12.35
N ASP A 163 -5.54 13.94 13.21
CA ASP A 163 -4.14 13.51 13.17
C ASP A 163 -3.83 12.74 11.87
N ILE A 164 -4.75 11.90 11.40
CA ILE A 164 -4.60 11.19 10.13
C ILE A 164 -4.53 12.18 8.97
N SER A 165 -5.38 13.22 8.96
CA SER A 165 -5.36 14.25 7.95
C SER A 165 -4.04 15.02 7.96
N ALA A 166 -3.56 15.42 9.14
CA ALA A 166 -2.27 16.09 9.31
C ALA A 166 -1.09 15.20 8.82
N LYS A 167 -1.13 13.89 9.10
CA LYS A 167 -0.13 12.94 8.60
C LYS A 167 -0.11 12.83 7.08
N ILE A 168 -1.28 12.78 6.44
CA ILE A 168 -1.39 12.74 4.98
C ILE A 168 -0.83 14.03 4.37
N GLU A 169 -1.16 15.18 4.94
CA GLU A 169 -0.67 16.49 4.50
C GLU A 169 0.87 16.63 4.67
N ALA A 170 1.41 16.07 5.75
CA ALA A 170 2.86 16.01 5.96
C ALA A 170 3.59 15.11 4.95
N MET A 171 2.89 14.22 4.26
CA MET A 171 3.44 13.33 3.22
C MET A 171 3.32 13.91 1.81
N GLY A 172 2.58 15.01 1.63
CA GLY A 172 2.43 15.64 0.33
C GLY A 172 1.37 16.75 0.31
N ASP A 173 1.58 17.76 -0.52
CA ASP A 173 0.62 18.84 -0.73
C ASP A 173 -0.44 18.43 -1.76
N PHE A 174 -1.67 18.24 -1.28
CA PHE A 174 -2.86 17.91 -2.07
C PHE A 174 -3.86 19.06 -2.13
N SER A 175 -3.51 20.26 -1.65
CA SER A 175 -4.42 21.42 -1.49
C SER A 175 -5.02 21.89 -2.82
N LYS A 176 -4.22 21.83 -3.90
CA LYS A 176 -4.64 22.26 -5.24
C LYS A 176 -5.62 21.31 -5.94
N LEU A 177 -5.89 20.16 -5.35
CA LEU A 177 -6.75 19.13 -5.95
C LEU A 177 -8.21 19.34 -5.52
N LYS A 178 -8.98 20.07 -6.33
CA LYS A 178 -10.40 20.38 -6.05
C LYS A 178 -11.33 19.16 -6.16
N SER A 179 -11.03 18.23 -7.07
CA SER A 179 -11.85 17.01 -7.26
C SER A 179 -11.53 15.97 -6.21
N VAL A 180 -12.54 15.53 -5.43
CA VAL A 180 -12.44 14.51 -4.40
C VAL A 180 -11.84 13.21 -4.95
N GLY A 181 -12.32 12.74 -6.10
CA GLY A 181 -11.81 11.52 -6.74
C GLY A 181 -10.34 11.65 -7.20
N LYS A 182 -9.93 12.83 -7.72
CA LYS A 182 -8.53 13.09 -8.04
C LYS A 182 -7.68 13.13 -6.76
N LYS A 183 -8.14 13.81 -5.70
CA LYS A 183 -7.44 13.88 -4.42
C LYS A 183 -7.25 12.48 -3.83
N ALA A 184 -8.29 11.67 -3.74
CA ALA A 184 -8.21 10.29 -3.28
C ALA A 184 -7.21 9.43 -4.08
N LYS A 185 -7.24 9.51 -5.42
CA LYS A 185 -6.26 8.82 -6.30
C LYS A 185 -4.82 9.28 -6.06
N ARG A 186 -4.59 10.55 -5.74
CA ARG A 186 -3.24 11.07 -5.46
C ARG A 186 -2.74 10.64 -4.08
N ILE A 187 -3.60 10.72 -3.06
CA ILE A 187 -3.31 10.18 -1.72
C ILE A 187 -3.00 8.67 -1.82
N GLY A 188 -3.76 7.92 -2.61
CA GLY A 188 -3.51 6.49 -2.86
C GLY A 188 -2.10 6.16 -3.39
N LEU A 189 -1.37 7.13 -3.95
CA LEU A 189 0.03 6.92 -4.34
C LEU A 189 0.96 6.76 -3.15
N LEU A 190 0.62 7.28 -1.98
CA LEU A 190 1.38 7.10 -0.73
C LEU A 190 1.38 5.63 -0.29
N PHE A 191 0.28 4.92 -0.57
CA PHE A 191 0.05 3.51 -0.23
C PHE A 191 0.48 2.54 -1.35
N SER A 192 0.96 3.06 -2.49
CA SER A 192 1.47 2.21 -3.57
C SER A 192 2.76 1.53 -3.15
N SER A 193 2.87 0.22 -3.40
CA SER A 193 4.11 -0.52 -3.16
C SER A 193 5.28 0.08 -3.93
N ALA A 194 6.41 0.18 -3.26
CA ALA A 194 7.63 0.76 -3.80
C ALA A 194 8.83 0.14 -3.09
N ASP A 195 9.38 -0.91 -3.69
CA ASP A 195 10.49 -1.65 -3.12
C ASP A 195 11.83 -1.13 -3.61
N ASN A 196 12.88 -1.41 -2.82
CA ASN A 196 14.28 -1.16 -3.19
C ASN A 196 14.56 0.28 -3.68
N ALA A 197 14.03 1.27 -2.94
CA ALA A 197 14.29 2.67 -3.24
C ALA A 197 15.79 3.01 -3.11
N LEU A 198 16.27 3.85 -4.03
CA LEU A 198 17.56 4.50 -3.96
C LEU A 198 17.36 5.93 -3.44
N ILE A 199 18.21 6.40 -2.56
CA ILE A 199 18.19 7.82 -2.17
C ILE A 199 18.77 8.64 -3.32
N LEU A 200 17.95 9.51 -3.90
CA LEU A 200 18.33 10.42 -4.97
C LEU A 200 18.24 11.87 -4.47
N PRO A 201 19.36 12.54 -4.28
CA PRO A 201 19.36 13.95 -3.89
C PRO A 201 18.66 14.83 -4.93
N ALA A 202 17.94 15.84 -4.44
CA ALA A 202 17.13 16.73 -5.30
C ALA A 202 17.98 17.49 -6.33
N GLU A 203 19.21 17.85 -5.97
CA GLU A 203 20.17 18.56 -6.83
C GLU A 203 20.70 17.72 -8.00
N ARG A 204 20.36 16.44 -8.06
CA ARG A 204 20.63 15.54 -9.19
C ARG A 204 19.43 15.41 -10.13
N CYS A 205 18.37 16.14 -9.85
CA CYS A 205 17.13 16.12 -10.61
C CYS A 205 16.88 17.48 -11.25
N GLU A 206 16.30 17.49 -12.41
CA GLU A 206 15.88 18.66 -13.15
C GLU A 206 14.44 18.50 -13.63
N ASP A 207 13.67 19.60 -13.62
CA ASP A 207 12.34 19.62 -14.24
C ASP A 207 12.49 20.16 -15.67
N ILE A 208 11.97 19.42 -16.63
CA ILE A 208 11.91 19.83 -18.05
C ILE A 208 10.45 19.92 -18.52
N GLN A 209 10.24 20.66 -19.59
CA GLN A 209 8.91 20.83 -20.16
C GLN A 209 8.45 19.56 -20.88
N ASP A 210 7.13 19.36 -20.90
CA ASP A 210 6.52 18.36 -21.77
C ASP A 210 6.60 18.81 -23.25
N VAL A 211 6.69 17.81 -24.15
CA VAL A 211 6.63 18.07 -25.58
C VAL A 211 5.16 18.04 -25.99
N ASN A 212 4.64 19.21 -26.28
CA ASN A 212 3.26 19.41 -26.68
C ASN A 212 3.19 19.78 -28.17
N ARG A 213 2.18 19.30 -28.85
CA ARG A 213 1.81 19.76 -30.20
C ARG A 213 0.30 19.76 -30.27
N ASP A 214 -0.26 20.92 -30.62
CA ASP A 214 -1.69 21.16 -30.53
C ASP A 214 -2.24 20.83 -29.14
N ASP A 215 -3.31 20.09 -29.03
CA ASP A 215 -3.90 19.67 -27.75
C ASP A 215 -3.31 18.34 -27.18
N TYR A 216 -2.22 17.84 -27.78
CA TYR A 216 -1.66 16.56 -27.41
C TYR A 216 -0.29 16.67 -26.73
N THR A 217 -0.13 16.01 -25.58
CA THR A 217 1.15 15.89 -24.83
C THR A 217 1.81 14.56 -25.16
N PHE A 218 2.86 14.59 -26.02
CA PHE A 218 3.57 13.39 -26.46
C PHE A 218 4.36 12.70 -25.34
N THR A 219 4.78 13.45 -24.35
CA THR A 219 5.64 12.98 -23.27
C THR A 219 4.89 12.79 -21.96
N ASP A 220 3.55 12.67 -22.00
CA ASP A 220 2.75 12.51 -20.78
C ASP A 220 3.27 11.36 -19.91
N GLY A 221 3.75 11.71 -18.73
CA GLY A 221 4.28 10.77 -17.74
C GLY A 221 5.64 10.16 -18.08
N CYS A 222 6.39 10.71 -19.06
CA CYS A 222 7.70 10.22 -19.48
C CYS A 222 8.80 11.22 -19.17
N GLY A 223 9.82 10.79 -18.42
CA GLY A 223 11.05 11.53 -18.14
C GLY A 223 12.29 10.77 -18.63
N LEU A 224 13.46 11.30 -18.30
CA LEU A 224 14.74 10.75 -18.72
C LEU A 224 15.59 10.34 -17.55
N VAL A 225 16.43 9.32 -17.72
CA VAL A 225 17.38 8.83 -16.72
C VAL A 225 18.75 8.59 -17.34
N SER A 226 19.80 9.05 -16.67
CA SER A 226 21.18 8.81 -17.09
C SER A 226 21.57 7.33 -17.06
N LEU A 227 22.52 6.95 -17.89
CA LEU A 227 23.07 5.60 -17.91
C LEU A 227 23.65 5.20 -16.55
N GLN A 228 24.29 6.14 -15.84
CA GLN A 228 24.87 5.88 -14.53
C GLN A 228 23.80 5.50 -13.51
N LEU A 229 22.74 6.29 -13.39
CA LEU A 229 21.65 6.02 -12.44
C LEU A 229 20.84 4.78 -12.85
N ALA A 230 20.60 4.56 -14.15
CA ALA A 230 19.93 3.38 -14.64
C ALA A 230 20.65 2.08 -14.24
N ARG A 231 21.99 2.06 -14.32
CA ARG A 231 22.83 0.94 -13.84
C ARG A 231 22.68 0.72 -12.33
N GLN A 232 22.68 1.80 -11.52
CA GLN A 232 22.47 1.71 -10.07
C GLN A 232 21.09 1.16 -9.73
N LEU A 233 20.03 1.60 -10.41
CA LEU A 233 18.68 1.10 -10.23
C LEU A 233 18.56 -0.38 -10.60
N ALA A 234 19.14 -0.78 -11.74
CA ALA A 234 19.16 -2.17 -12.19
C ALA A 234 19.92 -3.09 -11.22
N GLN A 235 21.06 -2.62 -10.70
CA GLN A 235 21.84 -3.34 -9.70
C GLN A 235 21.07 -3.47 -8.37
N ARG A 236 20.47 -2.39 -7.90
CA ARG A 236 19.70 -2.36 -6.64
C ARG A 236 18.50 -3.31 -6.68
N ARG A 237 17.84 -3.41 -7.84
CA ARG A 237 16.71 -4.33 -8.09
C ARG A 237 17.15 -5.75 -8.43
N ASN A 238 18.46 -6.00 -8.53
CA ASN A 238 19.04 -7.28 -8.95
C ASN A 238 18.39 -7.80 -10.24
N ILE A 239 18.34 -6.94 -11.27
CA ILE A 239 17.68 -7.27 -12.53
C ILE A 239 18.59 -8.21 -13.34
N ILE A 240 18.11 -9.43 -13.52
CA ILE A 240 18.82 -10.50 -14.23
C ILE A 240 17.97 -11.00 -15.39
N PHE A 241 18.60 -11.21 -16.54
CA PHE A 241 18.03 -11.89 -17.69
C PHE A 241 19.01 -12.93 -18.22
N ARG A 242 18.56 -14.17 -18.39
CA ARG A 242 19.41 -15.31 -18.82
C ARG A 242 20.72 -15.42 -18.02
N ASN A 243 20.62 -15.34 -16.70
CA ASN A 243 21.73 -15.40 -15.74
C ASN A 243 22.79 -14.27 -15.90
N LYS A 244 22.49 -13.21 -16.65
CA LYS A 244 23.33 -12.03 -16.78
C LYS A 244 22.63 -10.78 -16.27
N ARG A 245 23.40 -9.81 -15.76
CA ARG A 245 22.84 -8.50 -15.39
C ARG A 245 22.23 -7.86 -16.63
N TYR A 246 21.00 -7.39 -16.49
CA TYR A 246 20.26 -6.73 -17.55
C TYR A 246 19.99 -5.27 -17.18
N LEU A 247 20.22 -4.38 -18.13
CA LEU A 247 19.92 -2.97 -18.00
C LEU A 247 18.65 -2.64 -18.80
N PRO A 248 17.52 -2.38 -18.11
CA PRO A 248 16.31 -1.93 -18.78
C PRO A 248 16.48 -0.55 -19.41
N SER A 249 15.83 -0.32 -20.55
CA SER A 249 15.75 0.99 -21.19
C SER A 249 14.66 1.89 -20.59
N VAL A 250 13.71 1.31 -19.82
CA VAL A 250 12.60 2.06 -19.19
C VAL A 250 12.37 1.56 -17.77
N PHE A 251 12.18 2.50 -16.84
CA PHE A 251 11.86 2.23 -15.44
C PHE A 251 10.57 2.95 -15.05
N GLN A 252 9.59 2.23 -14.53
CA GLN A 252 8.43 2.85 -13.89
C GLN A 252 8.79 3.24 -12.46
N ILE A 253 8.61 4.50 -12.11
CA ILE A 253 9.13 5.06 -10.86
C ILE A 253 8.08 5.77 -10.01
N ARG A 254 8.49 5.96 -8.73
CA ARG A 254 7.88 6.88 -7.76
C ARG A 254 8.98 7.68 -7.08
N TYR A 255 8.85 9.00 -7.11
CA TYR A 255 9.80 9.90 -6.48
C TYR A 255 9.13 11.25 -6.17
N ARG A 256 9.17 11.72 -4.92
CA ARG A 256 8.72 13.07 -4.50
C ARG A 256 7.42 13.56 -5.15
N GLY A 257 6.41 12.69 -5.26
CA GLY A 257 5.17 13.01 -5.94
C GLY A 257 5.18 12.82 -7.46
N TYR A 258 6.33 12.53 -8.07
CA TYR A 258 6.40 12.13 -9.47
C TYR A 258 6.00 10.67 -9.62
N LYS A 259 5.19 10.42 -10.63
CA LYS A 259 4.76 9.10 -11.08
C LYS A 259 4.81 9.05 -12.60
N GLY A 260 5.53 8.08 -13.12
CA GLY A 260 5.65 7.89 -14.57
C GLY A 260 6.73 6.87 -14.88
N VAL A 261 7.25 6.97 -16.09
CA VAL A 261 8.37 6.17 -16.58
C VAL A 261 9.58 7.07 -16.83
N LEU A 262 10.77 6.52 -16.63
CA LEU A 262 12.03 7.14 -17.01
C LEU A 262 12.63 6.32 -18.14
N THR A 263 12.90 6.96 -19.27
CA THR A 263 13.57 6.35 -20.41
C THR A 263 15.07 6.62 -20.32
N LEU A 264 15.87 5.60 -20.62
CA LEU A 264 17.32 5.73 -20.64
C LEU A 264 17.75 6.74 -21.72
N ASP A 265 18.47 7.75 -21.27
CA ASP A 265 19.16 8.71 -22.15
C ASP A 265 20.66 8.60 -21.92
N THR A 266 21.37 8.14 -22.95
CA THR A 266 22.83 7.96 -22.91
C THR A 266 23.60 9.26 -23.03
N THR A 267 22.92 10.35 -23.44
CA THR A 267 23.52 11.68 -23.54
C THR A 267 23.43 12.47 -22.23
N LEU A 268 22.53 12.05 -21.33
CA LEU A 268 22.39 12.66 -20.01
C LEU A 268 23.53 12.26 -19.10
N HIS A 269 24.43 13.21 -18.79
CA HIS A 269 25.62 12.98 -17.98
C HIS A 269 25.90 14.16 -17.03
N GLY A 270 26.89 14.01 -16.16
CA GLY A 270 27.28 15.02 -15.20
C GLY A 270 26.46 14.99 -13.90
N LYS A 271 26.16 16.17 -13.35
CA LYS A 271 25.47 16.31 -12.07
C LYS A 271 24.01 15.86 -12.13
N ILE A 272 23.33 16.20 -13.21
CA ILE A 272 21.91 15.85 -13.40
C ILE A 272 21.82 14.40 -13.86
N GLN A 273 21.08 13.59 -13.13
CA GLN A 273 20.89 12.17 -13.38
C GLN A 273 19.48 11.79 -13.80
N VAL A 274 18.52 12.66 -13.51
CA VAL A 274 17.11 12.47 -13.88
C VAL A 274 16.51 13.79 -14.34
N GLN A 275 15.74 13.73 -15.40
CA GLN A 275 14.91 14.84 -15.86
C GLN A 275 13.44 14.42 -15.77
N PHE A 276 12.67 15.12 -14.93
CA PHE A 276 11.25 14.93 -14.78
C PHE A 276 10.45 15.90 -15.63
N ARG A 277 9.26 15.50 -16.06
CA ARG A 277 8.32 16.39 -16.75
C ARG A 277 7.17 16.79 -15.84
N GLU A 278 6.52 17.92 -16.14
CA GLU A 278 5.42 18.42 -15.35
C GLU A 278 4.26 17.41 -15.29
N SER A 279 3.94 16.76 -16.39
CA SER A 279 2.93 15.70 -16.48
C SER A 279 3.15 14.54 -15.49
N MET A 280 4.39 14.29 -15.10
CA MET A 280 4.74 13.28 -14.09
C MET A 280 4.41 13.72 -12.68
N ARG A 281 4.37 15.03 -12.37
CA ARG A 281 4.16 15.56 -11.02
C ARG A 281 2.69 15.44 -10.62
N LYS A 282 2.38 14.56 -9.70
CA LYS A 282 1.01 14.27 -9.26
C LYS A 282 0.64 15.03 -7.99
N PHE A 283 1.61 15.38 -7.17
CA PHE A 283 1.54 16.26 -5.99
C PHE A 283 2.95 16.75 -5.64
N LYS A 284 3.06 17.74 -4.75
CA LYS A 284 4.35 18.23 -4.28
C LYS A 284 4.72 17.53 -2.96
N ASP A 285 5.89 16.94 -2.93
CA ASP A 285 6.48 16.36 -1.72
C ASP A 285 7.98 16.65 -1.72
N ALA A 286 8.45 17.39 -0.73
CA ALA A 286 9.86 17.75 -0.61
C ALA A 286 10.65 16.81 0.30
N SER A 287 9.99 15.99 1.11
CA SER A 287 10.60 15.30 2.24
C SER A 287 11.15 13.90 1.91
N ASP A 288 10.62 13.20 0.89
CA ASP A 288 11.02 11.84 0.57
C ASP A 288 11.94 11.80 -0.64
N LEU A 289 13.22 11.61 -0.41
CA LEU A 289 14.26 11.47 -1.44
C LEU A 289 14.40 10.03 -1.98
N SER A 290 13.48 9.15 -1.65
CA SER A 290 13.51 7.76 -2.09
C SER A 290 12.97 7.62 -3.51
N LEU A 291 13.86 7.34 -4.48
CA LEU A 291 13.49 6.94 -5.83
C LEU A 291 13.21 5.44 -5.85
N ALA A 292 11.94 5.09 -5.99
CA ALA A 292 11.51 3.70 -6.02
C ALA A 292 11.18 3.25 -7.44
N VAL A 293 11.67 2.07 -7.84
CA VAL A 293 11.33 1.41 -9.10
C VAL A 293 10.17 0.45 -8.84
N VAL A 294 9.05 0.69 -9.50
CA VAL A 294 7.84 -0.16 -9.41
C VAL A 294 7.89 -1.31 -10.41
N ASP A 295 8.31 -0.99 -11.65
CA ASP A 295 8.45 -1.96 -12.74
C ASP A 295 9.51 -1.47 -13.74
N TYR A 296 9.88 -2.29 -14.71
CA TYR A 296 10.87 -1.97 -15.72
C TYR A 296 10.57 -2.71 -17.04
N SER A 297 11.12 -2.20 -18.15
CA SER A 297 11.01 -2.87 -19.45
C SER A 297 11.71 -4.23 -19.42
N ARG A 298 10.96 -5.29 -19.72
CA ARG A 298 11.48 -6.65 -19.83
C ARG A 298 11.87 -6.94 -21.28
N VAL A 299 12.85 -7.83 -21.45
CA VAL A 299 13.09 -8.39 -22.78
C VAL A 299 11.89 -9.27 -23.11
N SER A 300 11.07 -8.85 -24.05
CA SER A 300 10.04 -9.73 -24.60
C SER A 300 10.75 -10.87 -25.35
N PRO A 301 10.38 -12.14 -25.18
CA PRO A 301 10.67 -13.12 -26.21
C PRO A 301 10.08 -12.54 -27.49
N LEU A 302 10.86 -12.54 -28.58
CA LEU A 302 10.51 -11.97 -29.88
C LEU A 302 9.01 -12.05 -30.14
N PRO A 303 8.33 -10.94 -30.45
CA PRO A 303 6.95 -11.03 -30.85
C PRO A 303 6.92 -11.99 -32.05
N PHE A 304 6.10 -13.01 -31.99
CA PHE A 304 5.65 -13.70 -33.20
C PHE A 304 4.97 -12.62 -34.03
N PHE A 305 5.70 -12.03 -34.96
CA PHE A 305 5.08 -11.29 -36.06
C PHE A 305 4.25 -12.31 -36.79
N HIS A 306 2.97 -12.33 -36.52
CA HIS A 306 2.02 -12.95 -37.43
C HIS A 306 2.17 -12.21 -38.75
N SER A 307 2.66 -12.94 -39.73
CA SER A 307 2.82 -12.47 -41.13
C SER A 307 1.50 -12.10 -41.82
N ALA A 308 0.43 -11.86 -41.07
CA ALA A 308 -0.91 -11.55 -41.55
C ALA A 308 -1.14 -10.05 -41.90
N TRP A 309 -0.11 -9.20 -41.81
CA TRP A 309 -0.22 -7.77 -42.14
C TRP A 309 0.65 -7.32 -43.30
N LEU A 310 1.15 -8.26 -44.10
CA LEU A 310 1.92 -7.97 -45.32
C LEU A 310 1.26 -8.56 -46.56
N THR A 311 -0.07 -8.45 -46.67
CA THR A 311 -0.78 -8.60 -47.97
C THR A 311 -1.75 -7.45 -48.16
#